data_90aa698237f2945994e5b33d43e11d2f
#
_entry.id   90aa698237f2945994e5b33d43e11d2f
#
_cell.length_a   1.000
_cell.length_b   1.000
_cell.length_c   1.000
_cell.angle_alpha   90.00
_cell.angle_beta   90.00
_cell.angle_gamma   90.00
#
_symmetry.space_group_name_H-M   'P 1'
#
loop_
_entity.id
_entity.type
_entity.pdbx_description
1 polymer ?
#
loop_
_entity_poly.entity_id
_entity_poly.type
_entity_poly.pdbx_seq_one_letter_code
_entity_poly.pdbx_strand_id
1 'polypeptide(L)'
;MCRTIKGILLCATLALMATTRADAKVSSVDLEDRWRAFYRDAGQARPALSFPYAHCFKRAATAHGLPETLLLAVARGESDFDARARSKANAYGLMQILWPDTARHLGIERLSELLDPCTNVEAGARYLKELLRRYRGNLHRALAAYNYGPARIPVDAGVLPDGALWYSAYILRHLGYVLQGRGQGAAGRRDSGGQGRVLVIRFSRPYRAAAFVDSVQPRLGDIRLDWFRRPDGDFDVVMLYAHEDDLRRGRRLLGAMGLLVKAR
;
A
#
# COMPACT_ATOMS: atom_id res chain seq x y z
N MET A 1 -59.41 56.30 -7.93
CA MET A 1 -58.62 55.84 -9.07
C MET A 1 -57.45 55.02 -8.52
N CYS A 2 -57.58 53.72 -8.55
CA CYS A 2 -56.67 52.79 -7.92
C CYS A 2 -55.99 52.03 -9.03
N ARG A 3 -54.63 52.10 -9.15
CA ARG A 3 -53.85 51.32 -10.11
C ARG A 3 -53.08 50.23 -9.35
N THR A 4 -53.49 49.01 -9.58
CA THR A 4 -52.85 47.79 -9.12
C THR A 4 -51.56 47.53 -9.90
N ILE A 5 -50.43 47.35 -9.17
CA ILE A 5 -49.16 46.86 -9.74
C ILE A 5 -48.99 45.41 -9.28
N LYS A 6 -48.99 44.50 -10.25
CA LYS A 6 -48.74 43.06 -10.07
C LYS A 6 -47.25 42.85 -9.76
N GLY A 7 -46.92 42.36 -8.54
CA GLY A 7 -45.61 41.88 -8.18
C GLY A 7 -45.42 40.45 -8.67
N ILE A 8 -44.40 40.23 -9.50
CA ILE A 8 -43.95 38.92 -9.94
C ILE A 8 -43.04 38.35 -8.84
N LEU A 9 -43.48 37.29 -8.18
CA LEU A 9 -42.68 36.52 -7.25
C LEU A 9 -41.73 35.63 -8.06
N LEU A 10 -40.46 35.99 -8.12
CA LEU A 10 -39.40 35.17 -8.68
C LEU A 10 -38.98 34.12 -7.67
N CYS A 11 -39.47 32.88 -7.82
CA CYS A 11 -39.09 31.74 -7.00
C CYS A 11 -37.74 31.23 -7.51
N ALA A 12 -36.61 31.64 -6.88
CA ALA A 12 -35.30 31.14 -7.17
C ALA A 12 -35.15 29.75 -6.53
N THR A 13 -35.40 28.70 -7.30
CA THR A 13 -35.06 27.32 -6.94
C THR A 13 -33.56 27.16 -7.00
N LEU A 14 -32.92 27.20 -5.82
CA LEU A 14 -31.52 26.84 -5.65
C LEU A 14 -31.41 25.34 -5.89
N ALA A 15 -31.07 24.94 -7.12
CA ALA A 15 -30.69 23.57 -7.42
C ALA A 15 -29.35 23.28 -6.76
N LEU A 16 -29.41 22.59 -5.59
CA LEU A 16 -28.24 22.04 -4.91
C LEU A 16 -27.69 20.92 -5.79
N MET A 17 -26.74 21.28 -6.66
CA MET A 17 -25.94 20.32 -7.39
C MET A 17 -25.10 19.55 -6.37
N ALA A 18 -25.65 18.45 -5.88
CA ALA A 18 -24.87 17.42 -5.20
C ALA A 18 -23.90 16.85 -6.22
N THR A 19 -22.69 17.38 -6.26
CA THR A 19 -21.58 16.73 -6.95
C THR A 19 -21.30 15.44 -6.22
N THR A 20 -21.93 14.36 -6.67
CA THR A 20 -21.48 13.01 -6.34
C THR A 20 -20.05 12.90 -6.86
N ARG A 21 -19.08 12.96 -5.96
CA ARG A 21 -17.72 12.45 -6.24
C ARG A 21 -17.92 10.98 -6.57
N ALA A 22 -18.04 10.67 -7.85
CA ALA A 22 -17.84 9.32 -8.32
C ALA A 22 -16.45 8.92 -7.84
N ASP A 23 -16.34 7.85 -7.05
CA ASP A 23 -15.10 7.21 -6.70
C ASP A 23 -14.41 6.84 -8.01
N ALA A 24 -13.51 7.71 -8.47
CA ALA A 24 -12.76 7.49 -9.69
C ALA A 24 -11.84 6.29 -9.41
N LYS A 25 -12.23 5.12 -9.93
CA LYS A 25 -11.39 3.92 -9.94
C LYS A 25 -10.06 4.36 -10.55
N VAL A 26 -8.99 4.35 -9.74
CA VAL A 26 -7.65 4.79 -10.18
C VAL A 26 -7.32 4.03 -11.46
N SER A 27 -7.11 4.74 -12.56
CA SER A 27 -6.87 4.13 -13.86
C SER A 27 -5.44 3.58 -13.93
N SER A 28 -5.21 2.63 -14.84
CA SER A 28 -3.85 2.13 -15.11
C SER A 28 -2.92 3.25 -15.58
N VAL A 29 -3.44 4.22 -16.33
CA VAL A 29 -2.70 5.39 -16.83
C VAL A 29 -2.27 6.28 -15.66
N ASP A 30 -3.19 6.59 -14.74
CA ASP A 30 -2.85 7.39 -13.55
C ASP A 30 -1.77 6.73 -12.68
N LEU A 31 -1.84 5.40 -12.52
CA LEU A 31 -0.82 4.66 -11.77
C LEU A 31 0.53 4.68 -12.47
N GLU A 32 0.54 4.51 -13.78
CA GLU A 32 1.77 4.56 -14.57
C GLU A 32 2.44 5.93 -14.49
N ASP A 33 1.67 7.01 -14.62
CA ASP A 33 2.17 8.38 -14.52
C ASP A 33 2.70 8.70 -13.11
N ARG A 34 2.02 8.25 -12.06
CA ARG A 34 2.49 8.41 -10.68
C ARG A 34 3.80 7.66 -10.43
N TRP A 35 3.95 6.44 -10.97
CA TRP A 35 5.20 5.68 -10.86
C TRP A 35 6.33 6.30 -11.67
N ARG A 36 6.03 6.83 -12.85
CA ARG A 36 6.99 7.55 -13.68
C ARG A 36 7.48 8.82 -12.97
N ALA A 37 6.58 9.59 -12.37
CA ALA A 37 6.93 10.77 -11.57
C ALA A 37 7.84 10.38 -10.38
N PHE A 38 7.44 9.37 -9.60
CA PHE A 38 8.29 8.88 -8.50
C PHE A 38 9.68 8.48 -8.97
N TYR A 39 9.79 7.70 -10.06
CA TYR A 39 11.08 7.16 -10.50
C TYR A 39 12.03 8.25 -11.02
N ARG A 40 11.50 9.33 -11.55
CA ARG A 40 12.25 10.50 -11.98
C ARG A 40 12.96 11.20 -10.80
N ASP A 41 12.26 11.29 -9.65
CA ASP A 41 12.74 12.01 -8.47
C ASP A 41 13.30 11.06 -7.39
N ALA A 42 13.33 9.76 -7.66
CA ALA A 42 13.67 8.71 -6.69
C ALA A 42 15.09 8.82 -6.12
N GLY A 43 16.03 9.42 -6.84
CA GLY A 43 17.39 9.62 -6.36
C GLY A 43 17.49 10.54 -5.13
N GLN A 44 16.51 11.42 -4.92
CA GLN A 44 16.41 12.33 -3.78
C GLN A 44 15.52 11.77 -2.65
N ALA A 45 14.72 10.74 -2.93
CA ALA A 45 13.79 10.17 -1.99
C ALA A 45 14.52 9.42 -0.86
N ARG A 46 14.20 9.73 0.38
CA ARG A 46 14.74 9.06 1.57
C ARG A 46 13.60 8.53 2.42
N PRO A 47 13.82 7.40 3.14
CA PRO A 47 12.85 6.93 4.13
C PRO A 47 12.65 7.98 5.21
N ALA A 48 11.40 8.25 5.58
CA ALA A 48 11.07 9.21 6.64
C ALA A 48 11.26 8.63 8.05
N LEU A 49 11.36 7.31 8.16
CA LEU A 49 11.52 6.57 9.42
C LEU A 49 12.66 5.55 9.28
N SER A 50 13.13 5.04 10.42
CA SER A 50 13.97 3.85 10.46
C SER A 50 13.10 2.61 10.28
N PHE A 51 13.55 1.69 9.42
CA PHE A 51 12.86 0.44 9.13
C PHE A 51 13.71 -0.77 9.56
N PRO A 52 13.07 -1.91 9.90
CA PRO A 52 13.81 -3.15 10.17
C PRO A 52 14.69 -3.51 8.96
N TYR A 53 15.86 -4.06 9.25
CA TYR A 53 16.82 -4.51 8.23
C TYR A 53 17.27 -3.43 7.23
N ALA A 54 17.24 -2.14 7.59
CA ALA A 54 17.56 -1.02 6.71
C ALA A 54 18.90 -1.20 5.95
N HIS A 55 19.91 -1.77 6.58
CA HIS A 55 21.21 -2.04 5.95
C HIS A 55 21.12 -3.02 4.76
N CYS A 56 20.22 -4.04 4.84
CA CYS A 56 19.98 -4.98 3.74
C CYS A 56 19.34 -4.25 2.56
N PHE A 57 18.33 -3.42 2.82
CA PHE A 57 17.63 -2.64 1.79
C PHE A 57 18.57 -1.65 1.10
N LYS A 58 19.37 -0.90 1.86
CA LYS A 58 20.34 0.05 1.33
C LYS A 58 21.38 -0.63 0.42
N ARG A 59 21.92 -1.79 0.87
CA ARG A 59 22.88 -2.58 0.09
C ARG A 59 22.28 -3.09 -1.22
N ALA A 60 21.10 -3.72 -1.16
CA ALA A 60 20.42 -4.25 -2.35
C ALA A 60 19.99 -3.13 -3.31
N ALA A 61 19.52 -1.99 -2.78
CA ALA A 61 19.18 -0.83 -3.57
C ALA A 61 20.38 -0.32 -4.39
N THR A 62 21.55 -0.19 -3.75
CA THR A 62 22.79 0.20 -4.40
C THR A 62 23.25 -0.82 -5.44
N ALA A 63 23.24 -2.12 -5.10
CA ALA A 63 23.71 -3.18 -5.99
C ALA A 63 22.86 -3.29 -7.28
N HIS A 64 21.54 -3.07 -7.19
CA HIS A 64 20.64 -3.18 -8.33
C HIS A 64 20.23 -1.84 -8.95
N GLY A 65 20.71 -0.71 -8.45
CA GLY A 65 20.32 0.62 -8.93
C GLY A 65 18.80 0.83 -8.84
N LEU A 66 18.21 0.48 -7.68
CA LEU A 66 16.80 0.69 -7.34
C LEU A 66 16.67 1.67 -6.17
N PRO A 67 15.60 2.46 -6.10
CA PRO A 67 15.33 3.28 -4.93
C PRO A 67 15.15 2.42 -3.67
N GLU A 68 15.87 2.74 -2.59
CA GLU A 68 15.70 2.05 -1.29
C GLU A 68 14.24 2.13 -0.80
N THR A 69 13.63 3.30 -0.98
CA THR A 69 12.23 3.55 -0.60
C THR A 69 11.23 2.65 -1.34
N LEU A 70 11.53 2.26 -2.59
CA LEU A 70 10.73 1.31 -3.34
C LEU A 70 10.82 -0.10 -2.75
N LEU A 71 12.03 -0.57 -2.44
CA LEU A 71 12.23 -1.89 -1.83
C LEU A 71 11.58 -1.98 -0.46
N LEU A 72 11.68 -0.93 0.35
CA LEU A 72 10.98 -0.83 1.63
C LEU A 72 9.46 -0.87 1.46
N ALA A 73 8.92 -0.19 0.44
CA ALA A 73 7.49 -0.20 0.16
C ALA A 73 7.00 -1.60 -0.25
N VAL A 74 7.78 -2.33 -1.07
CA VAL A 74 7.46 -3.71 -1.45
C VAL A 74 7.49 -4.62 -0.22
N ALA A 75 8.56 -4.60 0.58
CA ALA A 75 8.66 -5.45 1.76
C ALA A 75 7.55 -5.15 2.79
N ARG A 76 7.19 -3.88 2.95
CA ARG A 76 6.04 -3.50 3.79
C ARG A 76 4.74 -4.10 3.26
N GLY A 77 4.53 -4.07 1.95
CA GLY A 77 3.35 -4.64 1.32
C GLY A 77 3.32 -6.17 1.35
N GLU A 78 4.45 -6.84 1.22
CA GLU A 78 4.54 -8.28 1.13
C GLU A 78 4.47 -8.99 2.49
N SER A 79 5.17 -8.48 3.48
CA SER A 79 5.32 -9.15 4.77
C SER A 79 5.18 -8.21 5.98
N ASP A 80 5.10 -6.90 5.74
CA ASP A 80 5.24 -5.89 6.79
C ASP A 80 6.51 -6.10 7.63
N PHE A 81 7.61 -6.39 6.94
CA PHE A 81 8.94 -6.66 7.48
C PHE A 81 9.06 -7.93 8.34
N ASP A 82 8.15 -8.90 8.20
CA ASP A 82 8.30 -10.21 8.83
C ASP A 82 9.22 -11.12 8.01
N ALA A 83 10.45 -11.30 8.47
CA ALA A 83 11.45 -12.17 7.82
C ALA A 83 11.05 -13.65 7.79
N ARG A 84 10.10 -14.08 8.63
CA ARG A 84 9.61 -15.46 8.71
C ARG A 84 8.26 -15.64 8.02
N ALA A 85 7.75 -14.60 7.34
CA ALA A 85 6.47 -14.69 6.64
C ALA A 85 6.49 -15.82 5.61
N ARG A 86 5.41 -16.61 5.59
CA ARG A 86 5.17 -17.67 4.61
C ARG A 86 3.75 -17.58 4.09
N SER A 87 3.60 -17.56 2.76
CA SER A 87 2.29 -17.58 2.11
C SER A 87 1.78 -18.99 1.83
N LYS A 88 0.47 -19.15 1.59
CA LYS A 88 -0.11 -20.40 1.08
C LYS A 88 0.43 -20.80 -0.29
N ALA A 89 0.95 -19.86 -1.05
CA ALA A 89 1.58 -20.10 -2.35
C ALA A 89 3.07 -20.42 -2.24
N ASN A 90 3.58 -20.70 -1.03
CA ASN A 90 5.00 -20.93 -0.75
C ASN A 90 5.92 -19.75 -1.10
N ALA A 91 5.47 -18.52 -0.91
CA ALA A 91 6.34 -17.35 -0.92
C ALA A 91 6.89 -17.11 0.50
N TYR A 92 8.16 -16.70 0.60
CA TYR A 92 8.88 -16.62 1.88
C TYR A 92 9.59 -15.28 2.08
N GLY A 93 9.67 -14.86 3.33
CA GLY A 93 10.49 -13.77 3.85
C GLY A 93 9.98 -12.37 3.54
N LEU A 94 10.86 -11.39 3.73
CA LEU A 94 10.56 -9.96 3.63
C LEU A 94 9.91 -9.56 2.30
N MET A 95 10.45 -10.08 1.19
CA MET A 95 10.05 -9.76 -0.17
C MET A 95 9.16 -10.83 -0.80
N GLN A 96 8.72 -11.84 -0.03
CA GLN A 96 7.83 -12.92 -0.46
C GLN A 96 8.28 -13.60 -1.75
N ILE A 97 9.51 -14.12 -1.76
CA ILE A 97 10.05 -14.85 -2.89
C ILE A 97 9.45 -16.25 -2.98
N LEU A 98 8.90 -16.59 -4.14
CA LEU A 98 8.24 -17.87 -4.37
C LEU A 98 9.27 -19.01 -4.41
N TRP A 99 9.04 -20.04 -3.58
CA TRP A 99 9.83 -21.27 -3.54
C TRP A 99 9.06 -22.42 -4.20
N PRO A 100 9.73 -23.28 -5.02
CA PRO A 100 11.14 -23.17 -5.43
C PRO A 100 11.38 -22.31 -6.67
N ASP A 101 10.36 -21.95 -7.42
CA ASP A 101 10.47 -21.48 -8.80
C ASP A 101 11.27 -20.18 -8.93
N THR A 102 10.81 -19.09 -8.31
CA THR A 102 11.51 -17.79 -8.37
C THR A 102 12.86 -17.87 -7.64
N ALA A 103 12.92 -18.59 -6.51
CA ALA A 103 14.15 -18.74 -5.74
C ALA A 103 15.27 -19.40 -6.57
N ARG A 104 14.98 -20.52 -7.23
CA ARG A 104 15.96 -21.22 -8.07
C ARG A 104 16.35 -20.41 -9.31
N HIS A 105 15.41 -19.72 -9.94
CA HIS A 105 15.71 -18.75 -10.99
C HIS A 105 16.74 -17.72 -10.55
N LEU A 106 16.70 -17.32 -9.29
CA LEU A 106 17.63 -16.36 -8.68
C LEU A 106 18.89 -17.02 -8.09
N GLY A 107 19.11 -18.32 -8.31
CA GLY A 107 20.29 -19.04 -7.83
C GLY A 107 20.24 -19.41 -6.35
N ILE A 108 19.06 -19.42 -5.72
CA ILE A 108 18.86 -19.83 -4.33
C ILE A 108 18.46 -21.30 -4.32
N GLU A 109 19.35 -22.15 -3.82
CA GLU A 109 19.18 -23.61 -3.88
C GLU A 109 18.55 -24.19 -2.60
N ARG A 110 18.59 -23.47 -1.48
CA ARG A 110 18.07 -23.91 -0.19
C ARG A 110 17.03 -22.94 0.37
N LEU A 111 15.92 -23.49 0.84
CA LEU A 111 14.87 -22.69 1.46
C LEU A 111 15.36 -21.86 2.66
N SER A 112 16.33 -22.40 3.42
CA SER A 112 16.92 -21.69 4.58
C SER A 112 17.58 -20.36 4.20
N GLU A 113 18.07 -20.23 2.96
CA GLU A 113 18.67 -18.99 2.46
C GLU A 113 17.63 -17.87 2.31
N LEU A 114 16.37 -18.22 1.96
CA LEU A 114 15.27 -17.26 1.89
C LEU A 114 14.81 -16.75 3.26
N LEU A 115 15.18 -17.42 4.33
CA LEU A 115 14.86 -17.00 5.69
C LEU A 115 15.93 -16.03 6.26
N ASP A 116 17.08 -15.88 5.59
CA ASP A 116 18.03 -14.81 5.88
C ASP A 116 17.48 -13.49 5.33
N PRO A 117 17.31 -12.45 6.17
CA PRO A 117 16.71 -11.21 5.75
C PRO A 117 17.43 -10.50 4.59
N CYS A 118 18.77 -10.50 4.63
CA CYS A 118 19.54 -9.82 3.60
C CYS A 118 19.54 -10.57 2.27
N THR A 119 19.62 -11.87 2.30
CA THR A 119 19.51 -12.74 1.11
C THR A 119 18.12 -12.59 0.47
N ASN A 120 17.08 -12.54 1.28
CA ASN A 120 15.71 -12.37 0.80
C ASN A 120 15.50 -10.99 0.15
N VAL A 121 16.00 -9.91 0.76
CA VAL A 121 15.93 -8.56 0.19
C VAL A 121 16.73 -8.47 -1.10
N GLU A 122 17.91 -9.08 -1.16
CA GLU A 122 18.75 -9.13 -2.36
C GLU A 122 18.02 -9.86 -3.51
N ALA A 123 17.44 -11.02 -3.22
CA ALA A 123 16.65 -11.78 -4.19
C ALA A 123 15.45 -10.97 -4.73
N GLY A 124 14.72 -10.31 -3.84
CA GLY A 124 13.58 -9.46 -4.23
C GLY A 124 13.98 -8.27 -5.07
N ALA A 125 15.06 -7.60 -4.72
CA ALA A 125 15.60 -6.48 -5.49
C ALA A 125 16.07 -6.92 -6.88
N ARG A 126 16.82 -8.02 -6.97
CA ARG A 126 17.24 -8.61 -8.24
C ARG A 126 16.04 -8.98 -9.12
N TYR A 127 15.05 -9.67 -8.57
CA TYR A 127 13.85 -10.04 -9.31
C TYR A 127 13.08 -8.82 -9.81
N LEU A 128 12.88 -7.82 -8.96
CA LEU A 128 12.22 -6.57 -9.37
C LEU A 128 13.01 -5.85 -10.48
N LYS A 129 14.34 -5.85 -10.41
CA LYS A 129 15.20 -5.28 -11.46
C LYS A 129 15.09 -6.02 -12.79
N GLU A 130 15.02 -7.35 -12.76
CA GLU A 130 14.80 -8.18 -13.94
C GLU A 130 13.44 -7.87 -14.60
N LEU A 131 12.39 -7.78 -13.79
CA LEU A 131 11.07 -7.38 -14.27
C LEU A 131 11.07 -5.95 -14.83
N LEU A 132 11.72 -5.01 -14.17
CA LEU A 132 11.82 -3.64 -14.66
C LEU A 132 12.52 -3.57 -16.03
N ARG A 133 13.57 -4.37 -16.25
CA ARG A 133 14.20 -4.51 -17.58
C ARG A 133 13.26 -5.12 -18.60
N ARG A 134 12.57 -6.22 -18.24
CA ARG A 134 11.58 -6.88 -19.10
C ARG A 134 10.50 -5.92 -19.59
N TYR A 135 10.00 -5.04 -18.70
CA TYR A 135 8.97 -4.04 -19.01
C TYR A 135 9.53 -2.67 -19.39
N ARG A 136 10.77 -2.61 -19.89
CA ARG A 136 11.42 -1.41 -20.46
C ARG A 136 11.33 -0.19 -19.54
N GLY A 137 11.51 -0.40 -18.24
CA GLY A 137 11.47 0.65 -17.22
C GLY A 137 10.05 0.99 -16.72
N ASN A 138 9.00 0.35 -17.24
CA ASN A 138 7.63 0.57 -16.75
C ASN A 138 7.43 -0.10 -15.38
N LEU A 139 7.58 0.69 -14.31
CA LEU A 139 7.49 0.19 -12.93
C LEU A 139 6.08 -0.31 -12.58
N HIS A 140 5.02 0.31 -13.14
CA HIS A 140 3.66 -0.15 -12.93
C HIS A 140 3.47 -1.61 -13.40
N ARG A 141 3.94 -1.94 -14.62
CA ARG A 141 3.88 -3.29 -15.17
C ARG A 141 4.83 -4.25 -14.45
N ALA A 142 6.02 -3.79 -14.07
CA ALA A 142 6.98 -4.59 -13.31
C ALA A 142 6.40 -5.02 -11.95
N LEU A 143 5.76 -4.11 -11.21
CA LEU A 143 5.08 -4.41 -9.96
C LEU A 143 3.88 -5.33 -10.16
N ALA A 144 3.07 -5.09 -11.18
CA ALA A 144 1.98 -6.00 -11.54
C ALA A 144 2.49 -7.44 -11.79
N ALA A 145 3.59 -7.56 -12.51
CA ALA A 145 4.24 -8.85 -12.81
C ALA A 145 4.89 -9.49 -11.58
N TYR A 146 5.43 -8.70 -10.67
CA TYR A 146 6.01 -9.19 -9.42
C TYR A 146 5.00 -10.03 -8.62
N ASN A 147 3.77 -9.56 -8.51
CA ASN A 147 2.72 -10.24 -7.77
C ASN A 147 1.93 -11.25 -8.61
N TYR A 148 1.64 -10.93 -9.87
CA TYR A 148 0.70 -11.70 -10.70
C TYR A 148 1.41 -12.73 -11.59
N GLY A 149 2.72 -12.63 -11.69
CA GLY A 149 3.58 -13.44 -12.55
C GLY A 149 3.79 -12.82 -13.94
N PRO A 150 5.04 -12.83 -14.44
CA PRO A 150 5.40 -12.13 -15.68
C PRO A 150 4.78 -12.75 -16.95
N ALA A 151 4.39 -14.02 -16.91
CA ALA A 151 3.72 -14.68 -18.05
C ALA A 151 2.30 -14.13 -18.31
N ARG A 152 1.69 -13.49 -17.32
CA ARG A 152 0.31 -12.98 -17.40
C ARG A 152 0.23 -11.48 -17.65
N ILE A 153 1.36 -10.80 -17.68
CA ILE A 153 1.43 -9.35 -17.87
C ILE A 153 2.03 -9.06 -19.25
N PRO A 154 1.31 -8.39 -20.15
CA PRO A 154 1.83 -8.04 -21.46
C PRO A 154 3.01 -7.08 -21.36
N VAL A 155 4.04 -7.30 -22.20
CA VAL A 155 5.24 -6.46 -22.24
C VAL A 155 4.93 -5.10 -22.86
N ASP A 156 4.17 -5.12 -23.96
CA ASP A 156 3.79 -3.93 -24.72
C ASP A 156 2.41 -3.40 -24.34
N ALA A 157 1.90 -2.46 -25.12
CA ALA A 157 0.58 -1.90 -24.90
C ALA A 157 -0.49 -3.00 -24.83
N GLY A 158 -1.24 -3.03 -23.74
CA GLY A 158 -2.29 -4.01 -23.49
C GLY A 158 -2.89 -3.77 -22.11
N VAL A 159 -4.16 -4.17 -21.97
CA VAL A 159 -4.89 -4.02 -20.72
C VAL A 159 -4.32 -4.98 -19.68
N LEU A 160 -3.96 -4.45 -18.53
CA LEU A 160 -3.56 -5.29 -17.40
C LEU A 160 -4.78 -5.99 -16.81
N PRO A 161 -4.65 -7.27 -16.40
CA PRO A 161 -5.72 -7.94 -15.69
C PRO A 161 -6.12 -7.18 -14.42
N ASP A 162 -7.42 -7.12 -14.11
CA ASP A 162 -7.92 -6.43 -12.90
C ASP A 162 -7.23 -6.91 -11.62
N GLY A 163 -6.91 -8.20 -11.54
CA GLY A 163 -6.16 -8.78 -10.42
C GLY A 163 -4.72 -8.29 -10.29
N ALA A 164 -4.14 -7.71 -11.35
CA ALA A 164 -2.78 -7.18 -11.35
C ALA A 164 -2.71 -5.68 -11.03
N LEU A 165 -3.76 -4.93 -11.40
CA LEU A 165 -3.82 -3.47 -11.21
C LEU A 165 -3.73 -3.06 -9.74
N TRP A 166 -4.45 -3.76 -8.86
CA TRP A 166 -4.53 -3.41 -7.44
C TRP A 166 -3.15 -3.43 -6.74
N TYR A 167 -2.26 -4.36 -7.14
CA TYR A 167 -0.97 -4.51 -6.47
C TYR A 167 -0.08 -3.29 -6.65
N SER A 168 -0.03 -2.74 -7.85
CA SER A 168 0.73 -1.53 -8.11
C SER A 168 0.21 -0.33 -7.29
N ALA A 169 -1.12 -0.15 -7.20
CA ALA A 169 -1.73 0.86 -6.34
C ALA A 169 -1.44 0.59 -4.84
N TYR A 170 -1.46 -0.67 -4.45
CA TYR A 170 -1.14 -1.11 -3.09
C TYR A 170 0.28 -0.75 -2.68
N ILE A 171 1.28 -1.05 -3.53
CA ILE A 171 2.66 -0.67 -3.25
C ILE A 171 2.86 0.85 -3.27
N LEU A 172 2.17 1.59 -4.15
CA LEU A 172 2.22 3.05 -4.17
C LEU A 172 1.71 3.65 -2.84
N ARG A 173 0.69 3.08 -2.23
CA ARG A 173 0.23 3.46 -0.90
C ARG A 173 1.30 3.22 0.17
N HIS A 174 1.97 2.06 0.13
CA HIS A 174 3.08 1.77 1.05
C HIS A 174 4.29 2.68 0.83
N LEU A 175 4.55 3.07 -0.41
CA LEU A 175 5.57 4.06 -0.72
C LEU A 175 5.26 5.42 -0.08
N GLY A 176 4.01 5.85 -0.13
CA GLY A 176 3.56 7.06 0.57
C GLY A 176 3.86 7.01 2.07
N TYR A 177 3.66 5.86 2.71
CA TYR A 177 4.04 5.67 4.12
C TYR A 177 5.55 5.74 4.34
N VAL A 178 6.33 5.10 3.48
CA VAL A 178 7.81 5.10 3.59
C VAL A 178 8.39 6.51 3.45
N LEU A 179 7.83 7.31 2.54
CA LEU A 179 8.31 8.67 2.26
C LEU A 179 7.87 9.71 3.30
N GLN A 180 6.69 9.56 3.85
CA GLN A 180 6.07 10.58 4.72
C GLN A 180 6.13 10.21 6.20
N GLY A 181 6.48 8.97 6.54
CA GLY A 181 6.48 8.44 7.90
C GLY A 181 5.11 8.37 8.55
N ARG A 182 4.13 9.11 7.99
CA ARG A 182 2.72 9.15 8.36
C ARG A 182 1.90 9.50 7.12
N GLY A 183 0.79 8.83 6.88
CA GLY A 183 -0.16 9.24 5.86
C GLY A 183 -0.65 10.66 6.14
N GLN A 184 -1.00 11.40 5.11
CA GLN A 184 -1.54 12.76 5.20
C GLN A 184 -2.64 12.83 6.26
N GLY A 185 -2.40 13.55 7.36
CA GLY A 185 -3.42 13.79 8.36
C GLY A 185 -2.95 14.09 9.79
N ALA A 186 -1.66 14.10 10.10
CA ALA A 186 -1.23 14.54 11.43
C ALA A 186 0.12 15.23 11.41
N ALA A 187 0.11 16.55 11.33
CA ALA A 187 1.24 17.37 11.73
C ALA A 187 1.45 17.25 13.24
N GLY A 188 2.64 16.81 13.67
CA GLY A 188 3.12 16.94 15.02
C GLY A 188 3.00 15.74 15.93
N ARG A 189 4.02 14.92 15.93
CA ARG A 189 4.79 14.46 17.09
C ARG A 189 5.83 13.44 16.65
N ARG A 190 7.09 13.80 16.85
CA ARG A 190 8.21 12.85 16.79
C ARG A 190 8.20 12.10 18.09
N ASP A 191 7.91 10.79 18.04
CA ASP A 191 8.28 9.87 19.11
C ASP A 191 8.71 8.55 18.48
N SER A 192 9.92 8.16 18.82
CA SER A 192 10.60 6.92 18.47
C SER A 192 10.12 5.73 19.31
N GLY A 193 8.79 5.57 19.43
CA GLY A 193 8.15 4.43 20.08
C GLY A 193 7.53 3.51 19.02
N GLY A 194 7.78 2.20 19.13
CA GLY A 194 7.20 1.21 18.22
C GLY A 194 5.70 1.38 18.08
N GLN A 195 5.20 1.55 16.84
CA GLN A 195 3.77 1.64 16.60
C GLN A 195 3.11 0.30 16.90
N GLY A 196 2.21 0.28 17.88
CA GLY A 196 1.33 -0.84 18.12
C GLY A 196 0.27 -0.92 17.02
N ARG A 197 -0.21 -2.13 16.76
CA ARG A 197 -1.33 -2.34 15.84
C ARG A 197 -2.32 -3.32 16.44
N VAL A 198 -3.60 -3.09 16.16
CA VAL A 198 -4.67 -3.98 16.58
C VAL A 198 -5.58 -4.27 15.39
N LEU A 199 -5.92 -5.55 15.22
CA LEU A 199 -6.83 -5.99 14.15
C LEU A 199 -8.24 -5.40 14.39
N VAL A 200 -8.78 -4.76 13.36
CA VAL A 200 -10.15 -4.25 13.32
C VAL A 200 -11.06 -5.25 12.61
N ILE A 201 -10.72 -5.61 11.38
CA ILE A 201 -11.52 -6.52 10.56
C ILE A 201 -10.64 -7.17 9.47
N ARG A 202 -11.09 -8.31 8.95
CA ARG A 202 -10.41 -9.03 7.87
C ARG A 202 -11.30 -9.14 6.64
N PHE A 203 -10.70 -9.02 5.47
CA PHE A 203 -11.34 -9.20 4.17
C PHE A 203 -10.60 -10.20 3.31
N SER A 204 -11.33 -10.93 2.48
CA SER A 204 -10.74 -11.82 1.46
C SER A 204 -10.35 -11.09 0.16
N ARG A 205 -10.68 -9.81 0.05
CA ARG A 205 -10.44 -9.02 -1.17
C ARG A 205 -9.85 -7.65 -0.83
N PRO A 206 -8.79 -7.21 -1.54
CA PRO A 206 -8.09 -5.96 -1.24
C PRO A 206 -9.00 -4.72 -1.40
N TYR A 207 -9.86 -4.69 -2.41
CA TYR A 207 -10.75 -3.57 -2.65
C TYR A 207 -11.78 -3.37 -1.53
N ARG A 208 -12.17 -4.45 -0.83
CA ARG A 208 -13.05 -4.36 0.34
C ARG A 208 -12.33 -3.77 1.55
N ALA A 209 -11.06 -4.16 1.76
CA ALA A 209 -10.23 -3.58 2.81
C ALA A 209 -9.99 -2.09 2.56
N ALA A 210 -9.66 -1.72 1.32
CA ALA A 210 -9.48 -0.33 0.91
C ALA A 210 -10.76 0.49 1.13
N ALA A 211 -11.88 0.06 0.57
CA ALA A 211 -13.17 0.74 0.70
C ALA A 211 -13.61 0.89 2.16
N PHE A 212 -13.36 -0.12 3.01
CA PHE A 212 -13.62 -0.04 4.44
C PHE A 212 -12.79 1.07 5.10
N VAL A 213 -11.47 1.11 4.84
CA VAL A 213 -10.60 2.16 5.37
C VAL A 213 -11.07 3.54 4.90
N ASP A 214 -11.33 3.71 3.61
CA ASP A 214 -11.79 4.98 3.03
C ASP A 214 -13.11 5.47 3.67
N SER A 215 -14.02 4.55 3.99
CA SER A 215 -15.32 4.89 4.60
C SER A 215 -15.24 5.22 6.09
N VAL A 216 -14.31 4.60 6.82
CA VAL A 216 -14.23 4.69 8.29
C VAL A 216 -13.22 5.77 8.72
N GLN A 217 -12.11 5.92 8.01
CA GLN A 217 -11.02 6.84 8.35
C GLN A 217 -11.47 8.29 8.63
N PRO A 218 -12.40 8.90 7.86
CA PRO A 218 -12.85 10.27 8.12
C PRO A 218 -13.52 10.47 9.50
N ARG A 219 -13.99 9.38 10.11
CA ARG A 219 -14.70 9.41 11.41
C ARG A 219 -13.77 9.20 12.61
N LEU A 220 -12.50 8.87 12.36
CA LEU A 220 -11.53 8.51 13.39
C LEU A 220 -10.58 9.65 13.78
N GLY A 221 -10.66 10.80 13.10
CA GLY A 221 -9.77 11.94 13.34
C GLY A 221 -8.31 11.57 13.09
N ASP A 222 -7.49 11.69 14.13
CA ASP A 222 -6.05 11.38 14.11
C ASP A 222 -5.72 9.88 14.31
N ILE A 223 -6.70 9.06 14.71
CA ILE A 223 -6.55 7.60 14.77
C ILE A 223 -6.49 7.04 13.35
N ARG A 224 -5.48 6.25 13.09
CA ARG A 224 -5.22 5.76 11.75
C ARG A 224 -5.60 4.31 11.56
N LEU A 225 -6.31 4.02 10.47
CA LEU A 225 -6.46 2.69 9.91
C LEU A 225 -5.46 2.49 8.77
N ASP A 226 -4.98 1.26 8.64
CA ASP A 226 -4.23 0.80 7.50
C ASP A 226 -4.61 -0.66 7.20
N TRP A 227 -4.25 -1.20 6.04
CA TRP A 227 -4.54 -2.57 5.72
C TRP A 227 -3.35 -3.26 5.03
N PHE A 228 -3.17 -4.52 5.34
CA PHE A 228 -2.02 -5.32 4.92
C PHE A 228 -2.48 -6.66 4.36
N ARG A 229 -1.78 -7.12 3.33
CA ARG A 229 -1.93 -8.48 2.85
C ARG A 229 -1.30 -9.44 3.85
N ARG A 230 -2.03 -10.50 4.17
CA ARG A 230 -1.53 -11.62 4.97
C ARG A 230 -0.87 -12.66 4.07
N PRO A 231 0.01 -13.51 4.64
CA PRO A 231 0.56 -14.67 3.92
C PRO A 231 -0.50 -15.63 3.39
N ASP A 232 -1.66 -15.75 4.05
CA ASP A 232 -2.78 -16.59 3.63
C ASP A 232 -3.62 -16.01 2.47
N GLY A 233 -3.30 -14.81 2.02
CA GLY A 233 -3.96 -14.12 0.92
C GLY A 233 -5.09 -13.20 1.34
N ASP A 234 -5.51 -13.21 2.61
CA ASP A 234 -6.48 -12.28 3.18
C ASP A 234 -5.86 -10.91 3.46
N PHE A 235 -6.69 -9.94 3.80
CA PHE A 235 -6.32 -8.55 4.06
C PHE A 235 -6.82 -8.12 5.43
N ASP A 236 -5.91 -7.88 6.36
CA ASP A 236 -6.20 -7.34 7.68
C ASP A 236 -6.25 -5.82 7.64
N VAL A 237 -7.38 -5.25 8.05
CA VAL A 237 -7.45 -3.83 8.41
C VAL A 237 -7.10 -3.71 9.88
N VAL A 238 -6.09 -2.88 10.16
CA VAL A 238 -5.58 -2.64 11.50
C VAL A 238 -5.68 -1.17 11.88
N MET A 239 -5.89 -0.91 13.15
CA MET A 239 -5.71 0.40 13.75
C MET A 239 -4.28 0.53 14.24
N LEU A 240 -3.62 1.61 13.83
CA LEU A 240 -2.26 1.96 14.26
C LEU A 240 -2.34 2.91 15.44
N TYR A 241 -1.50 2.69 16.46
CA TYR A 241 -1.44 3.55 17.65
C TYR A 241 0.00 3.69 18.15
N ALA A 242 0.33 4.85 18.68
CA ALA A 242 1.63 5.12 19.30
C ALA A 242 1.59 4.94 20.83
N HIS A 243 0.47 5.26 21.46
CA HIS A 243 0.27 5.24 22.90
C HIS A 243 -1.01 4.49 23.27
N GLU A 244 -1.10 4.02 24.51
CA GLU A 244 -2.28 3.34 25.04
C GLU A 244 -3.54 4.23 25.04
N ASP A 245 -3.36 5.54 25.14
CA ASP A 245 -4.48 6.50 25.04
C ASP A 245 -5.09 6.51 23.63
N ASP A 246 -4.26 6.44 22.60
CA ASP A 246 -4.72 6.32 21.21
C ASP A 246 -5.46 5.00 21.00
N LEU A 247 -4.94 3.91 21.57
CA LEU A 247 -5.59 2.60 21.52
C LEU A 247 -6.97 2.63 22.18
N ARG A 248 -7.08 3.23 23.40
CA ARG A 248 -8.36 3.36 24.12
C ARG A 248 -9.34 4.24 23.36
N ARG A 249 -8.87 5.38 22.83
CA ARG A 249 -9.70 6.32 22.06
C ARG A 249 -10.19 5.67 20.75
N GLY A 250 -9.29 5.02 20.01
CA GLY A 250 -9.65 4.34 18.77
C GLY A 250 -10.64 3.19 18.98
N ARG A 251 -10.48 2.39 20.05
CA ARG A 251 -11.44 1.37 20.42
C ARG A 251 -12.82 1.93 20.72
N ARG A 252 -12.93 3.06 21.43
CA ARG A 252 -14.22 3.71 21.68
C ARG A 252 -14.87 4.20 20.39
N LEU A 253 -14.11 4.86 19.50
CA LEU A 253 -14.64 5.35 18.23
C LEU A 253 -15.11 4.22 17.32
N LEU A 254 -14.30 3.14 17.18
CA LEU A 254 -14.67 1.97 16.41
C LEU A 254 -15.85 1.21 17.05
N GLY A 255 -15.89 1.11 18.37
CA GLY A 255 -17.00 0.51 19.11
C GLY A 255 -18.32 1.25 18.90
N ALA A 256 -18.29 2.59 18.89
CA ALA A 256 -19.46 3.43 18.58
C ALA A 256 -20.01 3.19 17.15
N MET A 257 -19.18 2.65 16.24
CA MET A 257 -19.59 2.25 14.88
C MET A 257 -19.96 0.77 14.78
N GLY A 258 -20.07 0.05 15.92
CA GLY A 258 -20.35 -1.39 15.95
C GLY A 258 -19.17 -2.30 15.60
N LEU A 259 -17.95 -1.76 15.56
CA LEU A 259 -16.72 -2.49 15.22
C LEU A 259 -16.02 -2.91 16.51
N LEU A 260 -16.12 -4.20 16.86
CA LEU A 260 -15.46 -4.76 18.04
C LEU A 260 -13.99 -5.06 17.74
N VAL A 261 -13.10 -4.22 18.25
CA VAL A 261 -11.66 -4.47 18.23
C VAL A 261 -11.29 -5.43 19.34
N LYS A 262 -11.05 -6.70 19.00
CA LYS A 262 -10.64 -7.72 19.99
C LYS A 262 -9.28 -7.35 20.59
N ALA A 263 -9.21 -7.34 21.91
CA ALA A 263 -7.93 -7.39 22.60
C ALA A 263 -7.26 -8.75 22.27
N ARG A 264 -5.98 -8.73 21.94
CA ARG A 264 -5.15 -9.94 22.02
C ARG A 264 -4.82 -10.23 23.47
#